data_b69181606de128335887829a05d2f67d
#
_entry.id   b69181606de128335887829a05d2f67d
#
_cell.length_a   1.000
_cell.length_b   1.000
_cell.length_c   1.000
_cell.angle_alpha   90.00
_cell.angle_beta   90.00
_cell.angle_gamma   90.00
#
_symmetry.space_group_name_H-M   'P 1'
#
loop_
_entity.id
_entity.type
_entity.pdbx_description
1 polymer ?
#
loop_
_entity_poly.entity_id
_entity_poly.type
_entity_poly.pdbx_seq_one_letter_code
_entity_poly.pdbx_strand_id
1 'polypeptide(L)'
;LCYRFPMSKPIPEGLWELLPLLFRPHPWHGISVGDEAPEKVTVYIEIVPTDPVKYELDKKTGYLKIDRPQKFSNVYPTLYGFIPQTFCGEENAAFCAQRTGREGIVGDGDPLDVCVLSEKAISHGDVLMNVTPIGGLRMIDHNEADDKIIAVLEGDAVYGQLREIYQLPPTLVDRLKHYFLTYKQAPDSLAPHRVEITHVYGREEAHEVIRRSRADYDRRF
;
A
#
# COMPACT_ATOMS: atom_id res chain seq x y z
N LEU A 1 12.44 17.71 -19.25
CA LEU A 1 11.41 18.13 -20.22
C LEU A 1 10.15 17.29 -19.98
N CYS A 2 9.20 17.84 -19.21
CA CYS A 2 7.85 17.24 -19.11
C CYS A 2 7.13 17.55 -20.43
N TYR A 3 6.94 16.56 -21.27
CA TYR A 3 5.98 16.62 -22.35
C TYR A 3 4.58 16.61 -21.75
N ARG A 4 3.96 17.79 -21.58
CA ARG A 4 2.52 17.89 -21.47
C ARG A 4 1.96 17.63 -22.86
N PHE A 5 1.37 16.44 -23.06
CA PHE A 5 0.48 16.25 -24.20
C PHE A 5 -0.77 17.14 -23.99
N PRO A 6 -1.06 18.07 -24.91
CA PRO A 6 -2.33 18.78 -24.83
C PRO A 6 -3.45 17.81 -25.17
N MET A 7 -4.13 17.27 -24.18
CA MET A 7 -5.37 16.50 -24.35
C MET A 7 -6.50 17.44 -24.77
N SER A 8 -6.48 17.90 -26.01
CA SER A 8 -7.46 18.86 -26.52
C SER A 8 -8.68 18.21 -27.17
N LYS A 9 -8.79 16.89 -27.20
CA LYS A 9 -9.97 16.17 -27.69
C LYS A 9 -10.24 14.97 -26.77
N PRO A 10 -11.49 14.74 -26.35
CA PRO A 10 -11.84 13.53 -25.63
C PRO A 10 -11.49 12.30 -26.48
N ILE A 11 -10.84 11.33 -25.87
CA ILE A 11 -10.57 10.05 -26.52
C ILE A 11 -11.93 9.43 -26.87
N PRO A 12 -12.18 8.98 -28.13
CA PRO A 12 -13.43 8.32 -28.49
C PRO A 12 -13.71 7.14 -27.55
N GLU A 13 -14.96 6.96 -27.15
CA GLU A 13 -15.40 5.99 -26.14
C GLU A 13 -14.86 4.57 -26.43
N GLY A 14 -14.91 4.11 -27.68
CA GLY A 14 -14.37 2.80 -28.09
C GLY A 14 -12.84 2.68 -28.07
N LEU A 15 -12.10 3.78 -27.95
CA LEU A 15 -10.63 3.72 -27.87
C LEU A 15 -10.16 3.34 -26.45
N TRP A 16 -10.90 3.70 -25.42
CA TRP A 16 -10.62 3.29 -24.05
C TRP A 16 -10.69 1.77 -23.85
N GLU A 17 -11.59 1.11 -24.59
CA GLU A 17 -11.71 -0.35 -24.58
C GLU A 17 -10.56 -1.05 -25.29
N LEU A 18 -9.96 -0.39 -26.28
CA LEU A 18 -8.85 -0.94 -27.08
C LEU A 18 -7.48 -0.71 -26.42
N LEU A 19 -7.30 0.39 -25.71
CA LEU A 19 -6.00 0.73 -25.10
C LEU A 19 -5.48 -0.38 -24.15
N PRO A 20 -6.28 -0.97 -23.26
CA PRO A 20 -5.83 -2.06 -22.40
C PRO A 20 -5.47 -3.35 -23.15
N LEU A 21 -5.97 -3.51 -24.38
CA LEU A 21 -5.62 -4.66 -25.25
C LEU A 21 -4.29 -4.44 -25.98
N LEU A 22 -3.88 -3.21 -26.14
CA LEU A 22 -2.65 -2.83 -26.86
C LEU A 22 -1.47 -2.56 -25.92
N PHE A 23 -1.76 -2.06 -24.71
CA PHE A 23 -0.76 -1.63 -23.76
C PHE A 23 -1.10 -2.13 -22.36
N ARG A 24 -0.11 -2.61 -21.63
CA ARG A 24 -0.29 -2.91 -20.21
C ARG A 24 -0.55 -1.59 -19.46
N PRO A 25 -1.68 -1.48 -18.73
CA PRO A 25 -1.95 -0.29 -17.92
C PRO A 25 -0.87 -0.10 -16.86
N HIS A 26 -0.53 1.16 -16.58
CA HIS A 26 0.38 1.48 -15.50
C HIS A 26 -0.23 1.04 -14.16
N PRO A 27 0.44 0.20 -13.34
CA PRO A 27 -0.16 -0.38 -12.13
C PRO A 27 -0.70 0.66 -11.14
N TRP A 28 -0.06 1.83 -11.02
CA TRP A 28 -0.52 2.90 -10.13
C TRP A 28 -1.65 3.73 -10.73
N HIS A 29 -1.52 4.15 -12.00
CA HIS A 29 -2.40 5.15 -12.60
C HIS A 29 -3.47 4.57 -13.50
N GLY A 30 -3.23 3.41 -14.11
CA GLY A 30 -4.10 2.81 -15.11
C GLY A 30 -5.01 1.70 -14.60
N ILE A 31 -4.90 1.32 -13.33
CA ILE A 31 -5.74 0.31 -12.69
C ILE A 31 -6.73 1.01 -11.76
N SER A 32 -8.01 0.66 -11.86
CA SER A 32 -9.03 1.17 -10.94
C SER A 32 -8.84 0.60 -9.54
N VAL A 33 -9.03 1.44 -8.52
CA VAL A 33 -9.09 0.99 -7.13
C VAL A 33 -10.26 0.04 -6.85
N GLY A 34 -11.26 0.02 -7.74
CA GLY A 34 -12.48 -0.78 -7.63
C GLY A 34 -13.71 0.05 -7.26
N ASP A 35 -14.89 -0.39 -7.76
CA ASP A 35 -16.16 0.34 -7.58
C ASP A 35 -16.70 0.26 -6.14
N GLU A 36 -16.30 -0.75 -5.38
CA GLU A 36 -16.70 -0.95 -3.99
C GLU A 36 -15.69 -0.32 -2.99
N ALA A 37 -14.74 0.49 -3.46
CA ALA A 37 -13.77 1.13 -2.56
C ALA A 37 -14.46 2.17 -1.64
N PRO A 38 -14.11 2.20 -0.36
CA PRO A 38 -12.99 1.52 0.32
C PRO A 38 -13.33 0.14 0.91
N GLU A 39 -14.56 -0.36 0.79
CA GLU A 39 -15.03 -1.61 1.39
C GLU A 39 -14.30 -2.84 0.81
N LYS A 40 -14.07 -2.81 -0.49
CA LYS A 40 -13.23 -3.73 -1.23
C LYS A 40 -12.38 -2.92 -2.21
N VAL A 41 -11.13 -3.29 -2.34
CA VAL A 41 -10.19 -2.58 -3.22
C VAL A 41 -9.39 -3.56 -4.06
N THR A 42 -9.05 -3.12 -5.27
CA THR A 42 -8.00 -3.77 -6.06
C THR A 42 -6.64 -3.33 -5.53
N VAL A 43 -5.72 -4.26 -5.41
CA VAL A 43 -4.34 -3.99 -5.01
C VAL A 43 -3.36 -4.58 -6.01
N TYR A 44 -2.22 -3.95 -6.14
CA TYR A 44 -1.09 -4.46 -6.92
C TYR A 44 -0.02 -4.96 -5.96
N ILE A 45 0.34 -6.23 -6.09
CA ILE A 45 1.34 -6.88 -5.24
C ILE A 45 2.72 -6.80 -5.90
N GLU A 46 3.65 -6.21 -5.19
CA GLU A 46 5.04 -6.06 -5.61
C GLU A 46 5.93 -7.16 -5.05
N ILE A 47 5.65 -7.60 -3.81
CA ILE A 47 6.53 -8.47 -3.03
C ILE A 47 5.73 -9.60 -2.41
N VAL A 48 6.31 -10.80 -2.46
CA VAL A 48 5.76 -11.98 -1.77
C VAL A 48 6.70 -12.44 -0.65
N PRO A 49 6.21 -13.21 0.33
CA PRO A 49 7.03 -13.63 1.49
C PRO A 49 8.30 -14.41 1.16
N THR A 50 8.42 -14.95 -0.05
CA THR A 50 9.61 -15.69 -0.50
C THR A 50 10.66 -14.82 -1.18
N ASP A 51 10.39 -13.53 -1.40
CA ASP A 51 11.31 -12.66 -2.11
C ASP A 51 12.51 -12.25 -1.22
N PRO A 52 13.73 -12.53 -1.67
CA PRO A 52 14.95 -12.12 -0.95
C PRO A 52 15.34 -10.67 -1.25
N VAL A 53 14.59 -9.97 -2.11
CA VAL A 53 14.83 -8.60 -2.52
C VAL A 53 13.56 -7.76 -2.33
N LYS A 54 13.72 -6.45 -2.14
CA LYS A 54 12.60 -5.52 -2.24
C LYS A 54 12.40 -5.15 -3.70
N TYR A 55 11.23 -5.46 -4.22
CA TYR A 55 10.74 -4.90 -5.48
C TYR A 55 9.98 -3.60 -5.21
N GLU A 56 9.99 -2.72 -6.17
CA GLU A 56 9.27 -1.44 -6.15
C GLU A 56 8.86 -1.06 -7.56
N LEU A 57 7.68 -0.50 -7.70
CA LEU A 57 7.21 0.02 -8.96
C LEU A 57 8.08 1.22 -9.42
N ASP A 58 8.62 1.16 -10.60
CA ASP A 58 9.15 2.36 -11.25
C ASP A 58 8.00 3.28 -11.63
N LYS A 59 7.86 4.39 -10.92
CA LYS A 59 6.73 5.32 -11.04
C LYS A 59 6.58 5.97 -12.42
N LYS A 60 7.61 5.89 -13.28
CA LYS A 60 7.58 6.45 -14.63
C LYS A 60 7.14 5.43 -15.67
N THR A 61 7.57 4.20 -15.51
CA THR A 61 7.40 3.17 -16.54
C THR A 61 6.33 2.14 -16.20
N GLY A 62 5.97 2.01 -14.90
CA GLY A 62 5.05 0.99 -14.43
C GLY A 62 5.64 -0.42 -14.37
N TYR A 63 6.94 -0.59 -14.56
CA TYR A 63 7.60 -1.88 -14.37
C TYR A 63 8.06 -2.06 -12.93
N LEU A 64 8.06 -3.31 -12.45
CA LEU A 64 8.77 -3.64 -11.23
C LEU A 64 10.27 -3.55 -11.44
N LYS A 65 10.96 -2.91 -10.53
CA LYS A 65 12.42 -2.88 -10.44
C LYS A 65 12.87 -3.42 -9.08
N ILE A 66 14.08 -3.92 -9.01
CA ILE A 66 14.74 -4.22 -7.74
C ILE A 66 15.19 -2.91 -7.12
N ASP A 67 14.60 -2.57 -5.96
CA ASP A 67 15.06 -1.44 -5.14
C ASP A 67 16.36 -1.82 -4.41
N ARG A 68 16.32 -2.91 -3.66
CA ARG A 68 17.49 -3.42 -2.93
C ARG A 68 17.31 -4.88 -2.50
N PRO A 69 18.41 -5.62 -2.24
CA PRO A 69 18.31 -6.86 -1.49
C PRO A 69 17.75 -6.63 -0.09
N GLN A 70 17.04 -7.60 0.45
CA GLN A 70 16.60 -7.55 1.85
C GLN A 70 17.84 -7.50 2.77
N LYS A 71 17.76 -6.63 3.76
CA LYS A 71 18.83 -6.54 4.78
C LYS A 71 18.58 -7.59 5.86
N PHE A 72 19.68 -8.16 6.33
CA PHE A 72 19.67 -9.12 7.44
C PHE A 72 18.79 -10.36 7.12
N SER A 73 18.15 -10.94 8.13
CA SER A 73 17.28 -12.11 8.03
C SER A 73 15.80 -11.76 7.85
N ASN A 74 15.48 -10.50 7.54
CA ASN A 74 14.11 -10.07 7.39
C ASN A 74 13.49 -10.58 6.08
N VAL A 75 12.28 -11.11 6.17
CA VAL A 75 11.41 -11.45 5.04
C VAL A 75 10.05 -10.81 5.26
N TYR A 76 9.37 -10.45 4.19
CA TYR A 76 8.02 -9.91 4.31
C TYR A 76 7.08 -10.95 4.93
N PRO A 77 6.33 -10.59 5.98
CA PRO A 77 5.47 -11.55 6.66
C PRO A 77 4.16 -11.85 5.91
N THR A 78 3.84 -11.07 4.89
CA THR A 78 2.62 -11.15 4.07
C THR A 78 2.92 -10.80 2.63
N LEU A 79 1.95 -10.93 1.74
CA LEU A 79 1.99 -10.24 0.45
C LEU A 79 2.02 -8.73 0.70
N TYR A 80 2.80 -8.00 -0.10
CA TYR A 80 2.98 -6.56 0.08
C TYR A 80 2.93 -5.84 -1.27
N GLY A 81 2.32 -4.69 -1.29
CA GLY A 81 2.19 -3.84 -2.44
C GLY A 81 1.40 -2.59 -2.10
N PHE A 82 0.64 -2.06 -3.05
CA PHE A 82 -0.09 -0.80 -2.87
C PHE A 82 -1.50 -0.85 -3.46
N ILE A 83 -2.30 0.12 -3.07
CA ILE A 83 -3.64 0.37 -3.62
C ILE A 83 -3.50 1.34 -4.79
N PRO A 84 -3.88 0.95 -6.04
CA PRO A 84 -3.86 1.85 -7.20
C PRO A 84 -4.69 3.12 -6.99
N GLN A 85 -4.34 4.20 -7.70
CA GLN A 85 -5.04 5.48 -7.64
C GLN A 85 -5.20 6.04 -6.21
N THR A 86 -4.16 5.82 -5.38
CA THR A 86 -3.99 6.45 -4.08
C THR A 86 -2.68 7.22 -4.04
N PHE A 87 -2.59 8.22 -3.17
CA PHE A 87 -1.40 9.03 -2.96
C PHE A 87 -1.37 9.50 -1.50
N CYS A 88 -0.26 9.29 -0.82
CA CYS A 88 -0.08 9.77 0.55
C CYS A 88 0.43 11.21 0.52
N GLY A 89 -0.51 12.15 0.46
CA GLY A 89 -0.29 13.59 0.37
C GLY A 89 -0.74 14.35 1.62
N GLU A 90 -1.29 15.53 1.40
CA GLU A 90 -1.66 16.47 2.48
C GLU A 90 -2.82 15.99 3.35
N GLU A 91 -3.86 15.38 2.75
CA GLU A 91 -5.02 14.86 3.49
C GLU A 91 -4.61 13.70 4.41
N ASN A 92 -3.76 12.81 3.91
CA ASN A 92 -3.23 11.69 4.68
C ASN A 92 -2.33 12.17 5.82
N ALA A 93 -1.42 13.11 5.54
CA ALA A 93 -0.56 13.73 6.53
C ALA A 93 -1.37 14.43 7.63
N ALA A 94 -2.37 15.23 7.26
CA ALA A 94 -3.25 15.92 8.20
C ALA A 94 -4.02 14.93 9.10
N PHE A 95 -4.50 13.82 8.53
CA PHE A 95 -5.18 12.79 9.30
C PHE A 95 -4.23 12.07 10.26
N CYS A 96 -3.02 11.73 9.81
CA CYS A 96 -2.01 11.17 10.68
C CYS A 96 -1.66 12.12 11.84
N ALA A 97 -1.45 13.41 11.56
CA ALA A 97 -1.20 14.43 12.57
C ALA A 97 -2.35 14.53 13.58
N GLN A 98 -3.59 14.56 13.10
CA GLN A 98 -4.79 14.61 13.95
C GLN A 98 -4.88 13.38 14.88
N ARG A 99 -4.61 12.18 14.35
CA ARG A 99 -4.74 10.93 15.12
C ARG A 99 -3.61 10.69 16.10
N THR A 100 -2.44 11.26 15.84
CA THR A 100 -1.23 11.09 16.67
C THR A 100 -0.95 12.27 17.59
N GLY A 101 -1.58 13.42 17.36
CA GLY A 101 -1.30 14.67 18.06
C GLY A 101 0.08 15.26 17.72
N ARG A 102 0.69 14.82 16.60
CA ARG A 102 2.02 15.29 16.18
C ARG A 102 1.91 16.40 15.16
N GLU A 103 2.80 17.36 15.27
CA GLU A 103 2.98 18.45 14.31
C GLU A 103 4.06 18.12 13.28
N GLY A 104 4.00 18.77 12.12
CA GLY A 104 5.02 18.64 11.08
C GLY A 104 5.03 17.32 10.32
N ILE A 105 3.94 16.54 10.39
CA ILE A 105 3.77 15.34 9.57
C ILE A 105 3.54 15.75 8.11
N VAL A 106 4.23 15.09 7.20
CA VAL A 106 4.08 15.23 5.75
C VAL A 106 3.67 13.89 5.13
N GLY A 107 3.12 13.89 3.93
CA GLY A 107 2.91 12.66 3.16
C GLY A 107 4.22 12.18 2.56
N ASP A 108 4.39 10.88 2.41
CA ASP A 108 5.60 10.27 1.80
C ASP A 108 5.65 10.43 0.27
N GLY A 109 4.52 10.81 -0.34
CA GLY A 109 4.41 11.02 -1.78
C GLY A 109 4.35 9.72 -2.60
N ASP A 110 3.99 8.63 -1.96
CA ASP A 110 3.87 7.29 -2.53
C ASP A 110 2.41 6.81 -2.57
N PRO A 111 2.07 5.76 -3.35
CA PRO A 111 0.78 5.10 -3.24
C PRO A 111 0.63 4.47 -1.85
N LEU A 112 -0.62 4.33 -1.39
CA LEU A 112 -0.92 3.76 -0.08
C LEU A 112 -0.58 2.28 -0.01
N ASP A 113 0.30 1.91 0.88
CA ASP A 113 0.79 0.56 1.09
C ASP A 113 -0.25 -0.39 1.67
N VAL A 114 -0.18 -1.65 1.26
CA VAL A 114 -1.07 -2.71 1.74
C VAL A 114 -0.32 -4.01 2.03
N CYS A 115 -0.67 -4.63 3.14
CA CYS A 115 -0.29 -5.99 3.52
C CYS A 115 -1.50 -6.90 3.34
N VAL A 116 -1.38 -7.93 2.50
CA VAL A 116 -2.50 -8.85 2.22
C VAL A 116 -2.24 -10.21 2.83
N LEU A 117 -3.21 -10.66 3.63
CA LEU A 117 -3.22 -11.97 4.24
C LEU A 117 -3.89 -12.99 3.32
N SER A 118 -3.25 -14.13 3.13
CA SER A 118 -3.78 -15.30 2.45
C SER A 118 -3.26 -16.57 3.11
N GLU A 119 -4.09 -17.61 3.17
CA GLU A 119 -3.66 -18.95 3.61
C GLU A 119 -2.79 -19.66 2.58
N LYS A 120 -2.94 -19.29 1.30
CA LYS A 120 -2.19 -19.90 0.21
C LYS A 120 -0.88 -19.17 -0.02
N ALA A 121 0.15 -19.95 -0.28
CA ALA A 121 1.43 -19.41 -0.72
C ALA A 121 1.31 -18.91 -2.17
N ILE A 122 1.46 -17.61 -2.36
CA ILE A 122 1.55 -16.98 -3.67
C ILE A 122 3.03 -16.74 -3.94
N SER A 123 3.52 -17.25 -5.06
CA SER A 123 4.94 -17.41 -5.33
C SER A 123 5.58 -16.31 -6.16
N HIS A 124 4.78 -15.35 -6.64
CA HIS A 124 5.29 -14.24 -7.46
C HIS A 124 4.45 -12.98 -7.25
N GLY A 125 5.10 -11.83 -7.33
CA GLY A 125 4.49 -10.52 -7.39
C GLY A 125 4.03 -10.17 -8.82
N ASP A 126 3.81 -8.87 -9.07
CA ASP A 126 3.30 -8.36 -10.35
C ASP A 126 1.89 -8.87 -10.68
N VAL A 127 1.05 -8.97 -9.66
CA VAL A 127 -0.32 -9.47 -9.77
C VAL A 127 -1.32 -8.51 -9.14
N LEU A 128 -2.53 -8.49 -9.68
CA LEU A 128 -3.68 -7.78 -9.11
C LEU A 128 -4.48 -8.73 -8.23
N MET A 129 -5.00 -8.20 -7.13
CA MET A 129 -5.89 -8.93 -6.22
C MET A 129 -7.03 -8.03 -5.76
N ASN A 130 -8.21 -8.62 -5.55
CA ASN A 130 -9.29 -7.98 -4.84
C ASN A 130 -9.20 -8.35 -3.37
N VAL A 131 -9.21 -7.36 -2.50
CA VAL A 131 -9.03 -7.55 -1.07
C VAL A 131 -10.03 -6.75 -0.26
N THR A 132 -10.30 -7.19 0.96
CA THR A 132 -11.11 -6.48 1.94
C THR A 132 -10.20 -5.89 3.00
N PRO A 133 -10.09 -4.56 3.13
CA PRO A 133 -9.40 -3.90 4.22
C PRO A 133 -10.07 -4.22 5.56
N ILE A 134 -9.28 -4.63 6.55
CA ILE A 134 -9.77 -4.99 7.89
C ILE A 134 -9.18 -4.12 9.00
N GLY A 135 -8.24 -3.26 8.69
CA GLY A 135 -7.57 -2.35 9.60
C GLY A 135 -6.23 -1.87 9.07
N GLY A 136 -5.38 -1.38 9.95
CA GLY A 136 -4.05 -0.91 9.55
C GLY A 136 -3.12 -0.62 10.73
N LEU A 137 -1.91 -0.24 10.36
CA LEU A 137 -0.87 0.23 11.28
C LEU A 137 -0.61 1.71 11.00
N ARG A 138 -0.80 2.56 12.01
CA ARG A 138 -0.38 3.96 11.95
C ARG A 138 1.12 4.03 12.11
N MET A 139 1.81 4.18 11.00
CA MET A 139 3.26 4.24 10.97
C MET A 139 3.74 5.65 10.62
N ILE A 140 4.83 6.06 11.26
CA ILE A 140 5.54 7.31 10.96
C ILE A 140 7.00 6.95 10.71
N ASP A 141 7.51 7.33 9.54
CA ASP A 141 8.92 7.19 9.19
C ASP A 141 9.52 8.60 8.99
N HIS A 142 10.39 9.06 9.88
CA HIS A 142 11.03 10.40 9.83
C HIS A 142 10.08 11.62 9.78
N ASN A 143 8.92 11.59 10.28
CA ASN A 143 7.82 12.54 10.15
C ASN A 143 6.97 12.37 8.87
N GLU A 144 7.18 11.32 8.09
CA GLU A 144 6.31 10.96 6.98
C GLU A 144 5.20 10.03 7.47
N ALA A 145 3.96 10.33 7.07
CA ALA A 145 2.82 9.45 7.28
C ALA A 145 2.96 8.26 6.33
N ASP A 146 3.22 7.09 6.87
CA ASP A 146 3.55 5.87 6.12
C ASP A 146 2.68 4.69 6.61
N ASP A 147 1.36 4.90 6.57
CA ASP A 147 0.36 3.91 7.02
C ASP A 147 0.43 2.62 6.21
N LYS A 148 0.22 1.50 6.89
CA LYS A 148 0.12 0.19 6.25
C LYS A 148 -1.30 -0.36 6.43
N ILE A 149 -2.06 -0.43 5.34
CA ILE A 149 -3.38 -1.09 5.34
C ILE A 149 -3.18 -2.59 5.49
N ILE A 150 -3.97 -3.21 6.35
CA ILE A 150 -4.03 -4.65 6.51
C ILE A 150 -5.33 -5.14 5.87
N ALA A 151 -5.21 -6.04 4.92
CA ALA A 151 -6.34 -6.57 4.15
C ALA A 151 -6.28 -8.10 4.05
N VAL A 152 -7.41 -8.69 3.69
CA VAL A 152 -7.54 -10.13 3.45
C VAL A 152 -7.90 -10.37 1.99
N LEU A 153 -7.33 -11.41 1.38
CA LEU A 153 -7.65 -11.80 0.01
C LEU A 153 -9.13 -12.21 -0.09
N GLU A 154 -9.84 -11.67 -1.06
CA GLU A 154 -11.22 -12.06 -1.32
C GLU A 154 -11.30 -13.55 -1.70
N GLY A 155 -12.25 -14.27 -1.11
CA GLY A 155 -12.41 -15.71 -1.33
C GLY A 155 -11.41 -16.61 -0.60
N ASP A 156 -10.48 -16.05 0.19
CA ASP A 156 -9.60 -16.86 1.05
C ASP A 156 -10.41 -17.64 2.09
N ALA A 157 -10.14 -18.93 2.22
CA ALA A 157 -10.96 -19.82 3.08
C ALA A 157 -10.75 -19.57 4.57
N VAL A 158 -9.57 -19.08 4.96
CA VAL A 158 -9.21 -18.82 6.37
C VAL A 158 -9.45 -17.37 6.75
N TYR A 159 -8.98 -16.44 5.94
CA TYR A 159 -9.00 -15.01 6.28
C TYR A 159 -10.14 -14.24 5.62
N GLY A 160 -10.71 -14.74 4.52
CA GLY A 160 -11.67 -13.99 3.68
C GLY A 160 -12.99 -13.60 4.38
N GLN A 161 -13.30 -14.18 5.53
CA GLN A 161 -14.47 -13.84 6.35
C GLN A 161 -14.19 -12.78 7.42
N LEU A 162 -12.92 -12.44 7.65
CA LEU A 162 -12.56 -11.44 8.66
C LEU A 162 -12.97 -10.05 8.17
N ARG A 163 -13.42 -9.23 9.11
CA ARG A 163 -13.88 -7.85 8.84
C ARG A 163 -13.19 -6.82 9.72
N GLU A 164 -12.45 -7.26 10.76
CA GLU A 164 -11.73 -6.41 11.68
C GLU A 164 -10.37 -7.00 12.00
N ILE A 165 -9.35 -6.13 12.08
CA ILE A 165 -7.98 -6.55 12.42
C ILE A 165 -7.91 -7.24 13.78
N TYR A 166 -8.80 -6.89 14.70
CA TYR A 166 -8.87 -7.47 16.05
C TYR A 166 -9.37 -8.93 16.07
N GLN A 167 -9.86 -9.43 14.93
CA GLN A 167 -10.20 -10.84 14.76
C GLN A 167 -8.96 -11.69 14.41
N LEU A 168 -7.85 -11.07 14.05
CA LEU A 168 -6.58 -11.76 13.82
C LEU A 168 -5.95 -12.23 15.14
N PRO A 169 -5.20 -13.35 15.13
CA PRO A 169 -4.34 -13.70 16.25
C PRO A 169 -3.38 -12.53 16.56
N PRO A 170 -3.29 -12.08 17.83
CA PRO A 170 -2.42 -10.95 18.21
C PRO A 170 -0.96 -11.14 17.75
N THR A 171 -0.46 -12.36 17.80
CA THR A 171 0.90 -12.71 17.38
C THR A 171 1.15 -12.46 15.87
N LEU A 172 0.12 -12.49 15.03
CA LEU A 172 0.24 -12.16 13.63
C LEU A 172 0.41 -10.65 13.45
N VAL A 173 -0.35 -9.84 14.16
CA VAL A 173 -0.21 -8.38 14.18
C VAL A 173 1.16 -7.98 14.74
N ASP A 174 1.61 -8.63 15.81
CA ASP A 174 2.95 -8.38 16.38
C ASP A 174 4.08 -8.73 15.42
N ARG A 175 3.93 -9.78 14.60
CA ARG A 175 4.90 -10.12 13.55
C ARG A 175 4.98 -9.04 12.47
N LEU A 176 3.83 -8.46 12.05
CA LEU A 176 3.78 -7.33 11.12
C LEU A 176 4.49 -6.11 11.71
N LYS A 177 4.16 -5.75 12.95
CA LYS A 177 4.80 -4.64 13.66
C LYS A 177 6.31 -4.85 13.78
N HIS A 178 6.73 -6.04 14.21
CA HIS A 178 8.15 -6.37 14.35
C HIS A 178 8.90 -6.18 13.03
N TYR A 179 8.34 -6.67 11.91
CA TYR A 179 8.95 -6.48 10.61
C TYR A 179 9.19 -5.01 10.30
N PHE A 180 8.15 -4.16 10.34
CA PHE A 180 8.27 -2.75 9.98
C PHE A 180 9.17 -1.95 10.94
N LEU A 181 9.23 -2.33 12.20
CA LEU A 181 10.09 -1.68 13.17
C LEU A 181 11.57 -2.06 13.03
N THR A 182 11.89 -3.23 12.46
CA THR A 182 13.26 -3.77 12.51
C THR A 182 13.95 -3.93 11.15
N TYR A 183 13.20 -3.99 10.04
CA TYR A 183 13.77 -4.37 8.73
C TYR A 183 14.82 -3.38 8.17
N LYS A 184 14.83 -2.14 8.64
CA LYS A 184 15.82 -1.11 8.27
C LYS A 184 17.02 -1.04 9.22
N GLN A 185 16.98 -1.73 10.36
CA GLN A 185 17.93 -1.55 11.45
C GLN A 185 19.01 -2.63 11.49
N ALA A 186 20.28 -2.20 11.65
CA ALA A 186 21.35 -3.12 12.00
C ALA A 186 21.21 -3.58 13.46
N PRO A 187 21.59 -4.82 13.80
CA PRO A 187 21.48 -5.36 15.16
C PRO A 187 22.13 -4.48 16.25
N ASP A 188 23.27 -3.84 15.94
CA ASP A 188 24.04 -3.02 16.87
C ASP A 188 23.90 -1.52 16.61
N SER A 189 22.83 -1.11 15.92
CA SER A 189 22.62 0.31 15.64
C SER A 189 22.26 1.06 16.91
N LEU A 190 23.11 2.01 17.30
CA LEU A 190 22.84 3.00 18.36
C LEU A 190 22.03 4.18 17.83
N ALA A 191 21.72 4.22 16.53
CA ALA A 191 20.90 5.27 15.95
C ALA A 191 19.45 5.18 16.49
N PRO A 192 18.81 6.31 16.80
CA PRO A 192 17.42 6.30 17.24
C PRO A 192 16.52 5.64 16.17
N HIS A 193 15.52 4.93 16.64
CA HIS A 193 14.50 4.37 15.78
C HIS A 193 13.83 5.49 14.97
N ARG A 194 13.87 5.38 13.65
CA ARG A 194 13.29 6.38 12.74
C ARG A 194 11.86 6.04 12.39
N VAL A 195 11.52 4.76 12.49
CA VAL A 195 10.18 4.21 12.25
C VAL A 195 9.48 3.99 13.58
N GLU A 196 8.25 4.45 13.67
CA GLU A 196 7.38 4.26 14.81
C GLU A 196 6.00 3.77 14.35
N ILE A 197 5.43 2.81 15.08
CA ILE A 197 4.03 2.41 14.93
C ILE A 197 3.30 2.92 16.17
N THR A 198 2.51 3.96 16.00
CA THR A 198 1.83 4.63 17.13
C THR A 198 0.64 3.84 17.63
N HIS A 199 -0.13 3.22 16.73
CA HIS A 199 -1.24 2.35 17.08
C HIS A 199 -1.67 1.46 15.92
N VAL A 200 -2.44 0.43 16.26
CA VAL A 200 -3.17 -0.43 15.33
C VAL A 200 -4.61 0.09 15.29
N TYR A 201 -5.19 0.23 14.12
CA TYR A 201 -6.55 0.72 13.96
C TYR A 201 -7.43 -0.27 13.18
N GLY A 202 -8.73 -0.20 13.45
CA GLY A 202 -9.73 -1.07 12.83
C GLY A 202 -10.14 -0.62 11.43
N ARG A 203 -11.11 -1.33 10.89
CA ARG A 203 -11.61 -1.19 9.52
C ARG A 203 -12.09 0.23 9.18
N GLU A 204 -12.85 0.86 10.06
CA GLU A 204 -13.40 2.20 9.83
C GLU A 204 -12.30 3.23 9.56
N GLU A 205 -11.23 3.18 10.35
CA GLU A 205 -10.10 4.09 10.17
C GLU A 205 -9.29 3.74 8.91
N ALA A 206 -9.16 2.46 8.57
CA ALA A 206 -8.54 2.03 7.31
C ALA A 206 -9.31 2.59 6.09
N HIS A 207 -10.63 2.54 6.14
CA HIS A 207 -11.48 3.12 5.10
C HIS A 207 -11.29 4.65 4.98
N GLU A 208 -11.13 5.34 6.10
CA GLU A 208 -10.86 6.79 6.07
C GLU A 208 -9.48 7.10 5.49
N VAL A 209 -8.44 6.34 5.84
CA VAL A 209 -7.11 6.48 5.22
C VAL A 209 -7.18 6.28 3.70
N ILE A 210 -7.89 5.24 3.24
CA ILE A 210 -8.06 4.98 1.80
C ILE A 210 -8.79 6.15 1.12
N ARG A 211 -9.88 6.67 1.71
CA ARG A 211 -10.62 7.82 1.12
C ARG A 211 -9.73 9.05 0.98
N ARG A 212 -8.92 9.36 2.00
CA ARG A 212 -8.01 10.51 1.99
C ARG A 212 -6.87 10.33 0.99
N SER A 213 -6.30 9.14 0.91
CA SER A 213 -5.28 8.84 -0.11
C SER A 213 -5.82 8.92 -1.53
N ARG A 214 -7.10 8.57 -1.76
CA ARG A 214 -7.76 8.79 -3.05
C ARG A 214 -7.98 10.27 -3.33
N ALA A 215 -8.47 11.03 -2.35
CA ALA A 215 -8.65 12.47 -2.50
C ALA A 215 -7.33 13.20 -2.79
N ASP A 216 -6.24 12.80 -2.15
CA ASP A 216 -4.90 13.30 -2.47
C ASP A 216 -4.48 12.95 -3.90
N TYR A 217 -4.77 11.71 -4.35
CA TYR A 217 -4.48 11.26 -5.71
C TYR A 217 -5.25 12.09 -6.74
N ASP A 218 -6.58 12.23 -6.60
CA ASP A 218 -7.43 12.99 -7.52
C ASP A 218 -7.05 14.48 -7.58
N ARG A 219 -6.46 15.00 -6.50
CA ARG A 219 -5.98 16.39 -6.45
C ARG A 219 -4.61 16.55 -7.11
N ARG A 220 -3.81 15.48 -7.09
CA ARG A 220 -2.43 15.53 -7.57
C ARG A 220 -2.30 15.22 -9.05
N PHE A 221 -3.13 14.33 -9.59
CA PHE A 221 -3.09 13.79 -10.95
C PHE A 221 -4.36 14.05 -11.73
#